data_3b30c0a94a015c531c083c1f5099fb19
#
_entry.id   3b30c0a94a015c531c083c1f5099fb19
#
_cell.length_a   1.000
_cell.length_b   1.000
_cell.length_c   1.000
_cell.angle_alpha   90.00
_cell.angle_beta   90.00
_cell.angle_gamma   90.00
#
_symmetry.space_group_name_H-M   'P 1'
#
loop_
_entity.id
_entity.type
_entity.pdbx_description
1 polymer ?
#
loop_
_entity_poly.entity_id
_entity_poly.type
_entity_poly.pdbx_seq_one_letter_code
_entity_poly.pdbx_strand_id
1 'polypeptide(L)'
;MGSKLVCRMQKVKKNDVKGYQIHNQRERESKTNPDINASLSHLNRDYINAQHINYMEKWKETFESQNESKRALRKDAVYFNEFVVGSDRDFFKDMDQSEKERFFKVSTDFFKERYGEQNVLYSVAH
;
A
#
# COMPACT_ATOMS: atom_id res chain seq x y z
N MET A 1 -2.00 0.91 29.50
CA MET A 1 -2.36 -0.13 28.54
C MET A 1 -1.61 0.06 27.25
N GLY A 2 -1.07 -1.03 26.73
CA GLY A 2 -0.29 -0.97 25.50
C GLY A 2 -1.15 -0.71 24.27
N SER A 3 -0.54 -0.01 23.32
CA SER A 3 -1.10 0.19 21.99
C SER A 3 -1.12 -1.13 21.24
N LYS A 4 -2.12 -1.32 20.37
CA LYS A 4 -2.24 -2.52 19.54
C LYS A 4 -1.81 -2.25 18.11
N LEU A 5 -0.93 -3.10 17.59
CA LEU A 5 -0.65 -3.15 16.17
C LEU A 5 -1.76 -3.92 15.46
N VAL A 6 -2.21 -3.38 14.34
CA VAL A 6 -3.23 -3.98 13.51
C VAL A 6 -2.63 -4.25 12.14
N CYS A 7 -2.82 -5.48 11.65
CA CYS A 7 -2.47 -5.83 10.28
C CYS A 7 -3.68 -6.53 9.66
N ARG A 8 -4.26 -5.91 8.64
CA ARG A 8 -5.42 -6.45 7.94
C ARG A 8 -5.11 -6.62 6.47
N MET A 9 -5.61 -7.70 5.89
CA MET A 9 -5.47 -7.98 4.47
C MET A 9 -6.78 -7.72 3.75
N GLN A 10 -6.71 -7.03 2.62
CA GLN A 10 -7.84 -6.80 1.73
C GLN A 10 -7.51 -7.34 0.36
N LYS A 11 -8.46 -8.09 -0.21
CA LYS A 11 -8.33 -8.59 -1.58
C LYS A 11 -8.72 -7.49 -2.55
N VAL A 12 -7.86 -7.23 -3.53
CA VAL A 12 -8.08 -6.18 -4.53
C VAL A 12 -8.36 -6.83 -5.88
N LYS A 13 -9.55 -6.57 -6.40
CA LYS A 13 -9.99 -7.07 -7.71
C LYS A 13 -9.81 -5.97 -8.76
N LYS A 14 -9.91 -6.34 -10.03
CA LYS A 14 -9.70 -5.42 -11.15
C LYS A 14 -10.39 -4.07 -10.99
N ASN A 15 -11.67 -4.07 -10.62
CA ASN A 15 -12.46 -2.85 -10.53
C ASN A 15 -12.06 -1.95 -9.36
N ASP A 16 -11.31 -2.46 -8.40
CA ASP A 16 -10.91 -1.74 -7.20
C ASP A 16 -9.53 -1.09 -7.32
N VAL A 17 -8.71 -1.53 -8.28
CA VAL A 17 -7.31 -1.11 -8.41
C VAL A 17 -7.17 0.41 -8.52
N LYS A 18 -7.97 1.03 -9.37
CA LYS A 18 -7.91 2.48 -9.60
C LYS A 18 -8.27 3.28 -8.34
N GLY A 19 -9.26 2.79 -7.57
CA GLY A 19 -9.64 3.42 -6.31
C GLY A 19 -8.52 3.41 -5.29
N TYR A 20 -7.83 2.29 -5.15
CA TYR A 20 -6.67 2.19 -4.26
C TYR A 20 -5.53 3.11 -4.69
N GLN A 21 -5.28 3.21 -6.00
CA GLN A 21 -4.28 4.12 -6.52
C GLN A 21 -4.60 5.56 -6.18
N ILE A 22 -5.83 6.00 -6.44
CA ILE A 22 -6.27 7.36 -6.16
C ILE A 22 -6.13 7.68 -4.68
N HIS A 23 -6.57 6.78 -3.83
CA HIS A 23 -6.50 6.96 -2.37
C HIS A 23 -5.05 7.03 -1.88
N ASN A 24 -4.22 6.06 -2.28
CA ASN A 24 -2.85 5.95 -1.78
C ASN A 24 -1.95 7.08 -2.27
N GLN A 25 -2.13 7.52 -3.50
CA GLN A 25 -1.32 8.59 -4.10
C GLN A 25 -1.98 9.96 -3.98
N ARG A 26 -3.13 10.04 -3.31
CA ARG A 26 -3.86 11.30 -3.12
C ARG A 26 -4.12 12.04 -4.43
N GLU A 27 -4.55 11.31 -5.46
CA GLU A 27 -4.85 11.88 -6.77
C GLU A 27 -6.13 12.71 -6.77
N ARG A 28 -6.98 12.54 -5.73
CA ARG A 28 -8.20 13.31 -5.53
C ARG A 28 -8.38 13.64 -4.05
N GLU A 29 -9.09 14.73 -3.79
CA GLU A 29 -9.50 15.06 -2.43
C GLU A 29 -10.51 14.01 -1.93
N SER A 30 -10.27 13.48 -0.73
CA SER A 30 -11.19 12.52 -0.12
C SER A 30 -12.32 13.25 0.57
N LYS A 31 -13.56 12.92 0.19
CA LYS A 31 -14.78 13.46 0.85
C LYS A 31 -15.36 12.46 1.85
N THR A 32 -14.89 11.23 1.86
CA THR A 32 -15.46 10.15 2.67
C THR A 32 -14.69 9.86 3.94
N ASN A 33 -13.46 10.33 4.04
CA ASN A 33 -12.64 10.14 5.22
C ASN A 33 -12.18 11.49 5.78
N PRO A 34 -12.81 11.97 6.88
CA PRO A 34 -12.46 13.27 7.46
C PRO A 34 -11.07 13.34 8.09
N ASP A 35 -10.45 12.20 8.36
CA ASP A 35 -9.11 12.13 8.92
C ASP A 35 -8.02 12.43 7.87
N ILE A 36 -8.37 12.44 6.59
CA ILE A 36 -7.43 12.75 5.53
C ILE A 36 -7.34 14.27 5.37
N ASN A 37 -6.14 14.79 5.57
CA ASN A 37 -5.84 16.20 5.35
C ASN A 37 -5.04 16.35 4.05
N ALA A 38 -5.68 16.86 3.00
CA ALA A 38 -5.08 17.00 1.68
C ALA A 38 -3.84 17.91 1.69
N SER A 39 -3.80 18.91 2.57
CA SER A 39 -2.64 19.80 2.68
C SER A 39 -1.38 19.11 3.17
N LEU A 40 -1.53 17.95 3.81
CA LEU A 40 -0.41 17.16 4.32
C LEU A 40 -0.05 15.98 3.41
N SER A 41 -0.67 15.85 2.24
CA SER A 41 -0.44 14.73 1.33
C SER A 41 1.02 14.65 0.85
N HIS A 42 1.73 15.78 0.80
CA HIS A 42 3.15 15.81 0.43
C HIS A 42 4.06 15.07 1.42
N LEU A 43 3.56 14.80 2.63
CA LEU A 43 4.28 14.04 3.65
C LEU A 43 4.14 12.52 3.47
N ASN A 44 3.22 12.09 2.61
CA ASN A 44 3.04 10.68 2.31
C ASN A 44 4.22 10.17 1.48
N ARG A 45 4.62 8.94 1.75
CA ARG A 45 5.78 8.36 1.09
C ARG A 45 5.50 6.91 0.67
N ASP A 46 5.90 6.58 -0.55
CA ASP A 46 5.92 5.20 -1.04
C ASP A 46 7.35 4.67 -0.89
N TYR A 47 7.51 3.58 -0.13
CA TYR A 47 8.81 2.98 0.16
C TYR A 47 9.30 2.04 -0.96
N ILE A 48 8.49 1.83 -1.98
CA ILE A 48 8.83 0.99 -3.15
C ILE A 48 9.07 1.85 -4.38
N ASN A 49 8.22 2.86 -4.60
CA ASN A 49 8.22 3.65 -5.83
C ASN A 49 8.62 5.09 -5.52
N ALA A 50 9.60 5.61 -6.27
CA ALA A 50 10.09 6.97 -6.08
C ALA A 50 9.10 8.02 -6.58
N GLN A 51 8.22 7.67 -7.51
CA GLN A 51 7.24 8.57 -8.12
C GLN A 51 5.88 7.91 -8.18
N HIS A 52 4.85 8.70 -8.44
CA HIS A 52 3.51 8.16 -8.66
C HIS A 52 3.52 7.18 -9.82
N ILE A 53 2.81 6.08 -9.67
CA ILE A 53 2.76 5.01 -10.64
C ILE A 53 1.32 4.66 -10.98
N ASN A 54 1.13 3.95 -12.09
CA ASN A 54 -0.13 3.32 -12.41
C ASN A 54 -0.12 1.90 -11.86
N TYR A 55 -0.98 1.62 -10.89
CA TYR A 55 -0.99 0.33 -10.20
C TYR A 55 -1.37 -0.82 -11.13
N MET A 56 -2.30 -0.59 -12.05
CA MET A 56 -2.71 -1.62 -13.00
C MET A 56 -1.57 -2.00 -13.94
N GLU A 57 -0.82 -1.02 -14.42
CA GLU A 57 0.34 -1.28 -15.29
C GLU A 57 1.43 -2.05 -14.55
N LYS A 58 1.74 -1.63 -13.33
CA LYS A 58 2.73 -2.32 -12.51
C LYS A 58 2.30 -3.75 -12.19
N TRP A 59 1.03 -3.96 -11.88
CA TRP A 59 0.49 -5.30 -11.66
C TRP A 59 0.65 -6.16 -12.93
N LYS A 60 0.30 -5.62 -14.09
CA LYS A 60 0.43 -6.35 -15.36
C LYS A 60 1.86 -6.77 -15.63
N GLU A 61 2.81 -5.86 -15.48
CA GLU A 61 4.23 -6.15 -15.66
C GLU A 61 4.69 -7.28 -14.73
N THR A 62 4.33 -7.19 -13.45
CA THR A 62 4.68 -8.21 -12.47
C THR A 62 4.05 -9.56 -12.77
N PHE A 63 2.75 -9.55 -13.11
CA PHE A 63 2.03 -10.77 -13.45
C PHE A 63 2.59 -11.44 -14.70
N GLU A 64 2.82 -10.68 -15.75
CA GLU A 64 3.34 -11.19 -17.02
C GLU A 64 4.77 -11.75 -16.87
N SER A 65 5.58 -11.13 -16.00
CA SER A 65 6.94 -11.60 -15.77
C SER A 65 7.00 -12.95 -15.04
N GLN A 66 5.95 -13.33 -14.34
CA GLN A 66 5.92 -14.54 -13.51
C GLN A 66 4.98 -15.63 -14.02
N ASN A 67 4.13 -15.32 -14.98
CA ASN A 67 3.12 -16.25 -15.49
C ASN A 67 3.25 -16.41 -17.00
N GLU A 68 3.45 -17.64 -17.42
CA GLU A 68 3.53 -18.00 -18.85
C GLU A 68 2.15 -18.28 -19.44
N SER A 69 1.12 -18.43 -18.59
CA SER A 69 -0.23 -18.75 -19.05
C SER A 69 -0.86 -17.55 -19.75
N LYS A 70 -1.39 -17.79 -20.95
CA LYS A 70 -2.12 -16.78 -21.73
C LYS A 70 -3.62 -16.78 -21.47
N ARG A 71 -4.08 -17.56 -20.50
CA ARG A 71 -5.50 -17.61 -20.17
C ARG A 71 -5.97 -16.29 -19.58
N ALA A 72 -7.13 -15.84 -20.01
CA ALA A 72 -7.78 -14.69 -19.40
C ALA A 72 -8.14 -14.98 -17.95
N LEU A 73 -7.93 -14.00 -17.08
CA LEU A 73 -8.32 -14.11 -15.69
C LEU A 73 -9.85 -14.07 -15.57
N ARG A 74 -10.35 -14.73 -14.54
CA ARG A 74 -11.78 -14.64 -14.20
C ARG A 74 -12.13 -13.20 -13.88
N LYS A 75 -13.38 -12.83 -14.15
CA LYS A 75 -13.90 -11.48 -13.89
C LYS A 75 -13.76 -11.08 -12.42
N ASP A 76 -13.88 -12.04 -11.49
CA ASP A 76 -13.78 -11.82 -10.05
C ASP A 76 -12.41 -12.20 -9.47
N ALA A 77 -11.39 -12.36 -10.32
CA ALA A 77 -10.05 -12.72 -9.87
C ALA A 77 -9.47 -11.65 -8.94
N VAL A 78 -8.77 -12.11 -7.91
CA VAL A 78 -7.99 -11.23 -7.03
C VAL A 78 -6.68 -10.90 -7.74
N TYR A 79 -6.44 -9.63 -8.00
CA TYR A 79 -5.23 -9.17 -8.67
C TYR A 79 -4.06 -9.09 -7.70
N PHE A 80 -4.28 -8.50 -6.54
CA PHE A 80 -3.29 -8.46 -5.46
C PHE A 80 -3.99 -8.31 -4.12
N ASN A 81 -3.24 -8.44 -3.06
CA ASN A 81 -3.73 -8.21 -1.70
C ASN A 81 -3.09 -6.95 -1.15
N GLU A 82 -3.88 -6.09 -0.51
CA GLU A 82 -3.36 -4.95 0.21
C GLU A 82 -3.37 -5.26 1.71
N PHE A 83 -2.24 -5.03 2.36
CA PHE A 83 -2.12 -5.15 3.80
C PHE A 83 -2.15 -3.76 4.41
N VAL A 84 -3.04 -3.56 5.38
CA VAL A 84 -3.10 -2.32 6.15
C VAL A 84 -2.44 -2.58 7.49
N VAL A 85 -1.30 -1.95 7.72
CA VAL A 85 -0.54 -2.05 8.97
C VAL A 85 -0.68 -0.72 9.70
N GLY A 86 -1.19 -0.76 10.90
CA GLY A 86 -1.41 0.45 11.65
C GLY A 86 -1.52 0.21 13.14
N SER A 87 -1.70 1.30 13.85
CA SER A 87 -1.93 1.27 15.29
C SER A 87 -2.73 2.53 15.67
N ASP A 88 -3.06 2.64 16.95
CA ASP A 88 -3.69 3.85 17.45
C ASP A 88 -2.68 5.00 17.52
N ARG A 89 -3.18 6.20 17.82
CA ARG A 89 -2.32 7.40 17.93
C ARG A 89 -1.26 7.25 19.01
N ASP A 90 -1.57 6.55 20.09
CA ASP A 90 -0.65 6.41 21.22
C ASP A 90 0.62 5.65 20.84
N PHE A 91 0.53 4.70 19.92
CA PHE A 91 1.69 3.95 19.45
C PHE A 91 2.72 4.86 18.77
N PHE A 92 2.25 5.82 17.97
CA PHE A 92 3.13 6.71 17.21
C PHE A 92 3.41 8.04 17.92
N LYS A 93 2.68 8.33 18.98
CA LYS A 93 2.71 9.63 19.68
C LYS A 93 4.11 10.08 20.10
N ASP A 94 4.89 9.17 20.68
CA ASP A 94 6.20 9.47 21.23
C ASP A 94 7.34 9.15 20.25
N MET A 95 7.01 8.75 19.04
CA MET A 95 8.00 8.49 17.99
C MET A 95 8.37 9.77 17.27
N ASP A 96 9.67 10.00 17.10
CA ASP A 96 10.14 11.05 16.21
C ASP A 96 10.03 10.60 14.74
N GLN A 97 10.33 11.49 13.81
CA GLN A 97 10.22 11.19 12.39
C GLN A 97 11.14 10.04 11.96
N SER A 98 12.33 9.97 12.51
CA SER A 98 13.29 8.92 12.24
C SER A 98 12.78 7.54 12.68
N GLU A 99 12.17 7.47 13.86
CA GLU A 99 11.60 6.22 14.39
C GLU A 99 10.41 5.76 13.55
N LYS A 100 9.56 6.69 13.11
CA LYS A 100 8.43 6.37 12.24
C LYS A 100 8.91 5.83 10.89
N GLU A 101 9.90 6.46 10.29
CA GLU A 101 10.47 5.99 9.02
C GLU A 101 11.08 4.60 9.17
N ARG A 102 11.77 4.36 10.27
CA ARG A 102 12.33 3.04 10.57
C ARG A 102 11.23 1.98 10.67
N PHE A 103 10.15 2.31 11.38
CA PHE A 103 9.01 1.39 11.53
C PHE A 103 8.43 1.03 10.17
N PHE A 104 8.19 2.02 9.32
CA PHE A 104 7.60 1.78 7.99
C PHE A 104 8.57 1.02 7.08
N LYS A 105 9.84 1.34 7.14
CA LYS A 105 10.86 0.63 6.37
C LYS A 105 10.98 -0.83 6.78
N VAL A 106 11.02 -1.10 8.07
CA VAL A 106 11.11 -2.48 8.60
C VAL A 106 9.87 -3.27 8.19
N SER A 107 8.68 -2.65 8.26
CA SER A 107 7.44 -3.28 7.82
C SER A 107 7.48 -3.62 6.32
N THR A 108 7.95 -2.70 5.50
CA THR A 108 8.10 -2.93 4.05
C THR A 108 9.08 -4.06 3.77
N ASP A 109 10.23 -4.05 4.43
CA ASP A 109 11.26 -5.08 4.26
C ASP A 109 10.75 -6.46 4.67
N PHE A 110 9.90 -6.54 5.70
CA PHE A 110 9.26 -7.78 6.10
C PHE A 110 8.44 -8.38 4.96
N PHE A 111 7.65 -7.57 4.27
CA PHE A 111 6.85 -8.05 3.14
C PHE A 111 7.71 -8.41 1.93
N LYS A 112 8.78 -7.67 1.67
CA LYS A 112 9.73 -7.99 0.60
C LYS A 112 10.37 -9.35 0.83
N GLU A 113 10.77 -9.62 2.06
CA GLU A 113 11.40 -10.89 2.43
C GLU A 113 10.43 -12.06 2.35
N ARG A 114 9.20 -11.85 2.82
CA ARG A 114 8.21 -12.92 2.87
C ARG A 114 7.64 -13.29 1.50
N TYR A 115 7.39 -12.31 0.64
CA TYR A 115 6.70 -12.52 -0.64
C TYR A 115 7.58 -12.32 -1.86
N GLY A 116 8.79 -11.82 -1.69
CA GLY A 116 9.68 -11.46 -2.78
C GLY A 116 9.57 -9.98 -3.11
N GLU A 117 10.71 -9.31 -3.30
CA GLU A 117 10.76 -7.87 -3.55
C GLU A 117 9.96 -7.49 -4.80
N GLN A 118 10.05 -8.29 -5.86
CA GLN A 118 9.36 -8.04 -7.12
C GLN A 118 7.83 -8.17 -6.99
N ASN A 119 7.35 -8.79 -5.93
CA ASN A 119 5.92 -8.99 -5.70
C ASN A 119 5.28 -7.90 -4.85
N VAL A 120 6.07 -7.01 -4.28
CA VAL A 120 5.56 -5.87 -3.50
C VAL A 120 5.39 -4.68 -4.45
N LEU A 121 4.15 -4.38 -4.81
CA LEU A 121 3.83 -3.38 -5.82
C LEU A 121 3.99 -1.95 -5.29
N TYR A 122 3.61 -1.73 -4.04
CA TYR A 122 3.73 -0.44 -3.37
C TYR A 122 3.72 -0.62 -1.85
N SER A 123 4.24 0.37 -1.15
CA SER A 123 4.19 0.44 0.31
C SER A 123 4.11 1.91 0.70
N VAL A 124 2.92 2.37 1.05
CA VAL A 124 2.63 3.80 1.24
C VAL A 124 2.39 4.09 2.72
N ALA A 125 3.10 5.07 3.24
CA ALA A 125 2.88 5.62 4.59
C ALA A 125 2.10 6.93 4.46
N HIS A 126 1.03 7.01 5.21
CA HIS A 126 0.17 8.21 5.25
C HIS A 126 0.31 9.01 6.53
#